data_87bbcc510de7bd5d834520bf19ebc94f
#
_entry.id   87bbcc510de7bd5d834520bf19ebc94f
#
_cell.length_a   1.000
_cell.length_b   1.000
_cell.length_c   1.000
_cell.angle_alpha   90.00
_cell.angle_beta   90.00
_cell.angle_gamma   90.00
#
_symmetry.space_group_name_H-M   'P 1'
#
loop_
_entity.id
_entity.type
_entity.pdbx_description
1 polymer ?
#
loop_
_entity_poly.entity_id
_entity_poly.type
_entity_poly.pdbx_seq_one_letter_code
_entity_poly.pdbx_strand_id
1 'polypeptide(L)' 'MSLELISVIIPIYKVEEYLDHCIKSIVEQTYRKLEIILVDDGSPDKCPLKCDEWAERDGRIRVIHKKNGGLSD' A
#
# COMPACT_ATOMS: atom_id res chain seq x y z
N MET A 1 -22.62 -16.36 6.03
CA MET A 1 -21.99 -15.36 5.92
C MET A 1 -20.72 -15.47 5.30
N SER A 2 -20.42 -14.70 4.46
CA SER A 2 -19.23 -14.85 3.77
C SER A 2 -18.18 -14.10 4.40
N LEU A 3 -17.01 -14.61 4.50
CA LEU A 3 -15.88 -13.96 5.05
C LEU A 3 -14.94 -13.66 3.91
N GLU A 4 -15.41 -12.93 2.94
CA GLU A 4 -14.60 -12.68 1.78
C GLU A 4 -13.49 -11.71 2.06
N LEU A 5 -12.34 -11.94 1.48
CA LEU A 5 -11.23 -11.05 1.59
C LEU A 5 -11.42 -9.90 0.61
N ILE A 6 -11.32 -8.68 1.10
CA ILE A 6 -11.44 -7.52 0.26
C ILE A 6 -10.04 -6.99 0.01
N SER A 7 -9.69 -6.81 -1.24
CA SER A 7 -8.38 -6.29 -1.60
C SER A 7 -8.50 -4.83 -1.99
N VAL A 8 -7.69 -4.00 -1.39
CA VAL A 8 -7.66 -2.58 -1.68
C VAL A 8 -6.33 -2.29 -2.35
N ILE A 9 -6.35 -1.76 -3.55
CA ILE A 9 -5.13 -1.45 -4.28
C ILE A 9 -4.94 0.04 -4.29
N ILE A 10 -3.80 0.48 -3.78
CA ILE A 10 -3.51 1.89 -3.64
C ILE A 10 -2.28 2.24 -4.46
N PRO A 11 -2.42 3.06 -5.48
CA PRO A 11 -1.26 3.50 -6.25
C PRO A 11 -0.48 4.53 -5.46
N ILE A 12 0.82 4.36 -5.41
CA ILE A 12 1.69 5.25 -4.64
C ILE A 12 2.66 5.94 -5.56
N TYR A 13 2.60 7.25 -5.64
CA TYR A 13 3.56 8.00 -6.40
C TYR A 13 3.61 9.43 -5.88
N LYS A 14 4.73 9.81 -5.32
CA LYS A 14 4.94 11.18 -4.82
C LYS A 14 3.88 11.59 -3.81
N VAL A 15 3.47 10.68 -2.95
CA VAL A 15 2.47 11.00 -1.94
C VAL A 15 3.04 10.83 -0.54
N GLU A 16 4.34 11.08 -0.40
CA GLU A 16 5.00 10.87 0.88
C GLU A 16 4.30 11.58 2.02
N GLU A 17 3.82 12.79 1.80
CA GLU A 17 3.19 13.53 2.87
C GLU A 17 1.85 12.96 3.29
N TYR A 18 1.19 12.25 2.41
CA TYR A 18 -0.13 11.72 2.72
C TYR A 18 -0.13 10.22 2.99
N LEU A 19 0.98 9.58 2.70
CA LEU A 19 1.02 8.13 2.72
C LEU A 19 0.67 7.55 4.08
N ASP A 20 1.32 8.03 5.12
CA ASP A 20 1.08 7.49 6.45
C ASP A 20 -0.37 7.69 6.86
N HIS A 21 -0.90 8.86 6.60
CA HIS A 21 -2.27 9.15 6.97
C HIS A 21 -3.25 8.25 6.20
N CYS A 22 -3.00 8.07 4.93
CA CYS A 22 -3.86 7.26 4.10
C CYS A 22 -3.87 5.81 4.56
N ILE A 23 -2.69 5.24 4.76
CA ILE A 23 -2.60 3.85 5.17
C ILE A 23 -3.18 3.67 6.56
N LYS A 24 -2.89 4.60 7.45
CA LYS A 24 -3.39 4.49 8.80
C LYS A 24 -4.91 4.50 8.82
N SER A 25 -5.53 5.35 8.01
CA SER A 25 -6.97 5.39 7.95
C SER A 25 -7.56 4.05 7.52
N ILE A 26 -6.95 3.42 6.54
CA ILE A 26 -7.45 2.16 6.04
C ILE A 26 -7.25 1.06 7.06
N VAL A 27 -6.09 1.03 7.71
CA VAL A 27 -5.78 0.00 8.66
C VAL A 27 -6.71 0.10 9.88
N GLU A 28 -7.08 1.30 10.25
CA GLU A 28 -7.92 1.49 11.41
C GLU A 28 -9.39 1.24 11.16
N GLN A 29 -9.77 0.90 9.95
CA GLN A 29 -11.15 0.63 9.69
C GLN A 29 -11.61 -0.72 10.18
N THR A 30 -10.78 -1.41 10.82
CA THR A 30 -11.12 -2.62 11.55
C THR A 30 -11.68 -3.78 10.78
N TYR A 31 -11.73 -3.74 9.49
CA TYR A 31 -12.21 -4.89 8.75
C TYR A 31 -11.10 -5.94 8.72
N ARG A 32 -11.35 -7.09 9.31
CA ARG A 32 -10.31 -8.07 9.48
C ARG A 32 -9.89 -8.78 8.21
N LYS A 33 -10.81 -8.94 7.27
CA LYS A 33 -10.48 -9.63 6.03
C LYS A 33 -10.12 -8.63 4.97
N LEU A 34 -9.11 -7.83 5.26
CA LEU A 34 -8.69 -6.78 4.36
C LEU A 34 -7.26 -7.03 3.91
N GLU A 35 -7.02 -6.94 2.62
CA GLU A 35 -5.67 -7.03 2.08
C GLU A 35 -5.38 -5.70 1.42
N ILE A 36 -4.31 -5.04 1.82
CA ILE A 36 -3.95 -3.75 1.30
C ILE A 36 -2.72 -3.90 0.42
N ILE A 37 -2.85 -3.55 -0.84
CA ILE A 37 -1.75 -3.68 -1.78
C ILE A 37 -1.28 -2.31 -2.19
N LEU A 38 -0.08 -1.95 -1.79
CA LEU A 38 0.49 -0.67 -2.12
C LEU A 38 1.35 -0.83 -3.36
N VAL A 39 0.97 -0.19 -4.43
CA VAL A 39 1.70 -0.30 -5.68
C VAL A 39 2.57 0.95 -5.82
N ASP A 40 3.85 0.80 -5.55
CA ASP A 40 4.79 1.89 -5.64
C ASP A 40 5.25 1.99 -7.08
N ASP A 41 4.87 3.05 -7.76
CA ASP A 41 5.15 3.21 -9.17
C ASP A 41 6.42 4.03 -9.36
N GLY A 42 7.49 3.57 -8.80
CA GLY A 42 8.77 4.23 -8.98
C GLY A 42 8.85 5.60 -8.33
N SER A 43 8.24 5.75 -7.18
CA SER A 43 8.21 7.04 -6.52
C SER A 43 9.61 7.49 -6.16
N PRO A 44 9.99 8.73 -6.46
CA PRO A 44 11.33 9.21 -6.16
C PRO A 44 11.54 9.67 -4.72
N ASP A 45 10.46 9.75 -3.96
CA ASP A 45 10.58 10.20 -2.58
C ASP A 45 10.73 8.99 -1.65
N LYS A 46 10.35 9.14 -0.41
CA LYS A 46 10.54 8.06 0.56
C LYS A 46 9.38 7.10 0.63
N CYS A 47 8.43 7.18 -0.30
CA CYS A 47 7.30 6.28 -0.30
C CYS A 47 7.71 4.81 -0.30
N PRO A 48 8.70 4.39 -1.10
CA PRO A 48 9.06 2.97 -1.08
C PRO A 48 9.47 2.48 0.29
N LEU A 49 10.26 3.27 1.01
CA LEU A 49 10.68 2.88 2.33
C LEU A 49 9.51 2.86 3.31
N LYS A 50 8.63 3.83 3.21
CA LYS A 50 7.49 3.89 4.10
C LYS A 50 6.54 2.73 3.84
N CYS A 51 6.35 2.37 2.59
CA CYS A 51 5.50 1.23 2.26
C CYS A 51 6.04 -0.04 2.88
N ASP A 52 7.34 -0.25 2.79
CA ASP A 52 7.95 -1.43 3.36
C ASP A 52 7.78 -1.45 4.87
N GLU A 53 7.92 -0.30 5.51
CA GLU A 53 7.74 -0.24 6.96
C GLU A 53 6.33 -0.61 7.36
N TRP A 54 5.35 -0.13 6.60
CA TRP A 54 3.97 -0.45 6.90
C TRP A 54 3.70 -1.93 6.72
N ALA A 55 4.30 -2.53 5.69
CA ALA A 55 4.12 -3.95 5.46
C ALA A 55 4.69 -4.79 6.59
N GLU A 56 5.76 -4.29 7.23
CA GLU A 56 6.32 -4.99 8.35
C GLU A 56 5.46 -4.85 9.60
N ARG A 57 4.75 -3.75 9.72
CA ARG A 57 3.92 -3.54 10.89
C ARG A 57 2.61 -4.28 10.81
N ASP A 58 2.07 -4.45 9.61
CA ASP A 58 0.76 -5.05 9.45
C ASP A 58 0.81 -6.11 8.37
N GLY A 59 0.57 -7.34 8.76
CA GLY A 59 0.65 -8.45 7.81
C GLY A 59 -0.38 -8.41 6.70
N ARG A 60 -1.36 -7.52 6.80
CA ARG A 60 -2.34 -7.41 5.72
C ARG A 60 -1.84 -6.53 4.58
N ILE A 61 -0.72 -5.86 4.77
CA ILE A 61 -0.20 -4.94 3.77
C ILE A 61 0.85 -5.63 2.92
N ARG A 62 0.70 -5.51 1.61
CA ARG A 62 1.67 -6.01 0.67
C ARG A 62 2.15 -4.86 -0.18
N VAL A 63 3.38 -4.92 -0.63
CA VAL A 63 3.96 -3.83 -1.41
C VAL A 63 4.48 -4.38 -2.72
N ILE A 64 4.17 -3.69 -3.81
CA ILE A 64 4.67 -4.04 -5.11
C ILE A 64 5.45 -2.83 -5.59
N HIS A 65 6.73 -3.02 -5.88
CA HIS A 65 7.57 -1.93 -6.39
C HIS A 65 7.70 -2.08 -7.90
N LYS A 66 7.31 -1.03 -8.62
CA LYS A 66 7.40 -1.04 -10.06
C LYS A 66 8.28 0.10 -10.51
N LYS A 67 8.87 -0.02 -11.67
CA LYS A 67 9.65 1.06 -12.18
C LYS A 67 8.74 2.12 -12.73
N ASN A 68 9.11 3.35 -12.52
CA ASN A 68 8.33 4.44 -13.02
C ASN A 68 8.26 4.36 -14.54
N GLY A 69 7.08 4.44 -15.07
CA GLY A 69 6.87 4.39 -16.48
C GLY A 69 7.13 3.06 -17.10
N GLY A 70 7.25 2.07 -16.29
CA GLY A 70 7.64 0.81 -16.79
C GLY A 70 6.57 0.07 -17.39
N LEU A 71 6.30 0.30 -18.61
CA LEU A 71 5.43 -0.47 -19.22
C LEU A 71 6.02 -1.59 -19.70
N SER A 72 7.10 -1.69 -19.77
CA SER A 72 7.61 -2.76 -20.35
C SER A 72 7.67 -3.76 -19.52
N ASP A 73 7.57 -4.14 -19.21
CA ASP A 73 7.72 -5.12 -18.67
C ASP A 73 7.49 -5.68 -18.59
#